data_65b4495ca85a2a695d980bf4a3b27b93
#
_entry.id   65b4495ca85a2a695d980bf4a3b27b93
#
_cell.length_a   1.000
_cell.length_b   1.000
_cell.length_c   1.000
_cell.angle_alpha   90.00
_cell.angle_beta   90.00
_cell.angle_gamma   90.00
#
_symmetry.space_group_name_H-M   'P 1'
#
loop_
_entity.id
_entity.type
_entity.pdbx_description
1 polymer ?
#
loop_
_entity_poly.entity_id
_entity_poly.type
_entity_poly.pdbx_seq_one_letter_code
_entity_poly.pdbx_strand_id
1 'polypeptide(L)'
;MRLLTEGAEIIIQELGKAEFEETAYERISDLLKEGLIKRFEYTHQLAWNVMKDYEEYQGISPIMSSRDATHQALKIGLIDDTRWMNMIDNRNLTADTYNENTATQVVKEILQIYHPLFLKYEETINRLLIN
;
A
#
# COMPACT_ATOMS: atom_id res chain seq x y z
N MET A 1 5.58 -6.54 4.51
CA MET A 1 5.32 -6.76 3.07
C MET A 1 4.88 -8.17 2.71
N ARG A 2 5.32 -9.18 3.47
CA ARG A 2 5.00 -10.58 3.16
C ARG A 2 3.49 -10.86 3.06
N LEU A 3 2.70 -10.38 4.02
CA LEU A 3 1.26 -10.64 4.04
C LEU A 3 0.54 -10.02 2.84
N LEU A 4 0.96 -8.81 2.44
CA LEU A 4 0.39 -8.16 1.25
C LEU A 4 0.80 -8.90 -0.01
N THR A 5 2.06 -9.32 -0.12
CA THR A 5 2.58 -10.08 -1.26
C THR A 5 1.84 -11.41 -1.40
N GLU A 6 1.66 -12.16 -0.31
CA GLU A 6 0.91 -13.42 -0.32
C GLU A 6 -0.54 -13.20 -0.75
N GLY A 7 -1.18 -12.14 -0.26
CA GLY A 7 -2.55 -11.79 -0.66
C GLY A 7 -2.65 -11.40 -2.13
N ALA A 8 -1.69 -10.63 -2.62
CA ALA A 8 -1.63 -10.25 -4.03
C ALA A 8 -1.42 -11.47 -4.93
N GLU A 9 -0.56 -12.40 -4.55
CA GLU A 9 -0.31 -13.63 -5.31
C GLU A 9 -1.57 -14.49 -5.43
N ILE A 10 -2.34 -14.64 -4.35
CA ILE A 10 -3.59 -15.39 -4.39
C ILE A 10 -4.55 -14.79 -5.41
N ILE A 11 -4.71 -13.48 -5.40
CA ILE A 11 -5.61 -12.80 -6.34
C ILE A 11 -5.09 -12.88 -7.77
N ILE A 12 -3.79 -12.73 -7.98
CA ILE A 12 -3.18 -12.86 -9.30
C ILE A 12 -3.42 -14.26 -9.86
N GLN A 13 -3.34 -15.30 -9.04
CA GLN A 13 -3.64 -16.66 -9.48
C GLN A 13 -5.11 -16.80 -9.90
N GLU A 14 -6.04 -16.22 -9.14
CA GLU A 14 -7.45 -16.24 -9.51
C GLU A 14 -7.72 -15.50 -10.83
N LEU A 15 -7.05 -14.35 -11.01
CA LEU A 15 -7.14 -13.59 -12.26
C LEU A 15 -6.56 -14.35 -13.45
N GLY A 16 -5.46 -15.06 -13.24
CA GLY A 16 -4.80 -15.87 -14.29
C GLY A 16 -5.67 -17.01 -14.81
N LYS A 17 -6.62 -17.48 -14.01
CA LYS A 17 -7.59 -18.50 -14.43
C LYS A 17 -8.70 -17.94 -15.30
N ALA A 18 -8.89 -16.62 -15.29
CA ALA A 18 -10.01 -15.93 -15.91
C ALA A 18 -9.54 -14.91 -16.95
N GLU A 19 -8.60 -15.11 -17.74
CA GLU A 19 -8.02 -14.13 -18.68
C GLU A 19 -8.01 -12.69 -18.11
N PHE A 20 -6.92 -11.94 -18.28
CA PHE A 20 -6.73 -10.59 -17.75
C PHE A 20 -7.64 -9.56 -18.43
N GLU A 21 -8.96 -9.69 -18.23
CA GLU A 21 -9.93 -8.67 -18.61
C GLU A 21 -10.29 -7.84 -17.39
N GLU A 22 -10.68 -6.59 -17.61
CA GLU A 22 -11.11 -5.71 -16.53
C GLU A 22 -12.26 -6.32 -15.74
N THR A 23 -13.14 -7.06 -16.39
CA THR A 23 -14.25 -7.79 -15.77
C THR A 23 -13.80 -8.91 -14.83
N ALA A 24 -12.57 -9.42 -14.99
CA ALA A 24 -12.04 -10.46 -14.11
C ALA A 24 -11.93 -9.99 -12.67
N TYR A 25 -11.60 -8.71 -12.44
CA TYR A 25 -11.53 -8.13 -11.10
C TYR A 25 -12.89 -8.15 -10.40
N GLU A 26 -13.97 -8.01 -11.16
CA GLU A 26 -15.33 -8.04 -10.61
C GLU A 26 -15.73 -9.44 -10.15
N ARG A 27 -15.12 -10.49 -10.74
CA ARG A 27 -15.39 -11.88 -10.40
C ARG A 27 -14.62 -12.39 -9.19
N ILE A 28 -13.63 -11.66 -8.72
CA ILE A 28 -12.90 -12.02 -7.51
C ILE A 28 -13.87 -11.94 -6.34
N SER A 29 -13.87 -12.97 -5.48
CA SER A 29 -14.78 -13.03 -4.36
C SER A 29 -14.58 -11.85 -3.40
N ASP A 30 -15.65 -11.39 -2.79
CA ASP A 30 -15.60 -10.31 -1.79
C ASP A 30 -14.66 -10.65 -0.64
N LEU A 31 -14.61 -11.92 -0.26
CA LEU A 31 -13.72 -12.37 0.81
C LEU A 31 -12.25 -12.10 0.46
N LEU A 32 -11.85 -12.39 -0.77
CA LEU A 32 -10.47 -12.14 -1.22
C LEU A 32 -10.18 -10.65 -1.31
N LYS A 33 -11.13 -9.86 -1.81
CA LYS A 33 -10.99 -8.39 -1.89
C LYS A 33 -10.82 -7.79 -0.50
N GLU A 34 -11.70 -8.15 0.42
CA GLU A 34 -11.64 -7.66 1.80
C GLU A 34 -10.32 -8.04 2.48
N GLY A 35 -9.89 -9.28 2.27
CA GLY A 35 -8.64 -9.77 2.82
C GLY A 35 -7.43 -8.99 2.31
N LEU A 36 -7.38 -8.72 1.01
CA LEU A 36 -6.30 -7.94 0.42
C LEU A 36 -6.31 -6.48 0.91
N ILE A 37 -7.48 -5.87 0.97
CA ILE A 37 -7.63 -4.49 1.47
C ILE A 37 -7.14 -4.41 2.91
N LYS A 38 -7.50 -5.38 3.75
CA LYS A 38 -7.05 -5.41 5.14
C LYS A 38 -5.53 -5.50 5.24
N ARG A 39 -4.92 -6.35 4.44
CA ARG A 39 -3.46 -6.47 4.38
C ARG A 39 -2.80 -5.20 3.88
N PHE A 40 -3.43 -4.52 2.92
CA PHE A 40 -2.98 -3.20 2.46
C PHE A 40 -3.01 -2.17 3.60
N GLU A 41 -4.10 -2.12 4.36
CA GLU A 41 -4.22 -1.19 5.48
C GLU A 41 -3.12 -1.40 6.51
N TYR A 42 -2.85 -2.66 6.90
CA TYR A 42 -1.77 -2.99 7.84
C TYR A 42 -0.41 -2.62 7.28
N THR A 43 -0.17 -2.91 6.01
CA THR A 43 1.11 -2.62 5.38
C THR A 43 1.36 -1.12 5.32
N HIS A 44 0.35 -0.35 4.96
CA HIS A 44 0.42 1.10 4.93
C HIS A 44 0.71 1.67 6.34
N GLN A 45 0.02 1.15 7.35
CA GLN A 45 0.25 1.59 8.74
C GLN A 45 1.70 1.37 9.16
N LEU A 46 2.26 0.19 8.87
CA LEU A 46 3.65 -0.12 9.18
C LEU A 46 4.60 0.77 8.38
N ALA A 47 4.31 0.98 7.10
CA ALA A 47 5.18 1.77 6.22
C ALA A 47 5.33 3.21 6.73
N TRP A 48 4.23 3.89 7.03
CA TRP A 48 4.32 5.28 7.47
C TRP A 48 4.82 5.40 8.90
N ASN A 49 4.61 4.41 9.77
CA ASN A 49 5.22 4.39 11.10
C ASN A 49 6.74 4.32 11.00
N VAL A 50 7.27 3.51 10.09
CA VAL A 50 8.72 3.44 9.84
C VAL A 50 9.24 4.77 9.27
N MET A 51 8.50 5.40 8.34
CA MET A 51 8.85 6.74 7.84
C MET A 51 8.98 7.72 8.99
N LYS A 52 7.99 7.76 9.86
CA LYS A 52 7.97 8.64 11.03
C LYS A 52 9.18 8.40 11.93
N ASP A 53 9.44 7.16 12.29
CA ASP A 53 10.55 6.81 13.17
C ASP A 53 11.89 7.22 12.56
N TYR A 54 12.08 6.96 11.28
CA TYR A 54 13.29 7.35 10.57
C TYR A 54 13.45 8.87 10.52
N GLU A 55 12.38 9.60 10.22
CA GLU A 55 12.39 11.06 10.13
C GLU A 55 12.69 11.70 11.49
N GLU A 56 12.08 11.20 12.55
CA GLU A 56 12.35 11.68 13.90
C GLU A 56 13.79 11.37 14.31
N TYR A 57 14.31 10.22 13.95
CA TYR A 57 15.72 9.87 14.17
C TYR A 57 16.65 10.83 13.46
N GLN A 58 16.26 11.32 12.27
CA GLN A 58 17.03 12.32 11.51
C GLN A 58 16.84 13.74 12.02
N GLY A 59 16.08 13.92 13.09
CA GLY A 59 15.85 15.24 13.70
C GLY A 59 14.68 16.02 13.09
N ILE A 60 13.87 15.37 12.26
CA ILE A 60 12.69 16.01 11.67
C ILE A 60 11.50 15.77 12.60
N SER A 61 11.10 16.80 13.31
CA SER A 61 10.02 16.70 14.31
C SER A 61 9.30 18.04 14.45
N PRO A 62 8.01 18.04 14.81
CA PRO A 62 7.16 16.88 15.02
C PRO A 62 6.57 16.30 13.73
N ILE A 63 6.32 15.00 13.71
CA ILE A 63 5.57 14.33 12.63
C ILE A 63 4.16 14.08 13.18
N MET A 64 3.17 14.74 12.63
CA MET A 64 1.83 14.80 13.22
C MET A 64 0.85 13.78 12.61
N SER A 65 1.14 13.23 11.42
CA SER A 65 0.19 12.37 10.71
C SER A 65 0.91 11.52 9.67
N SER A 66 0.17 10.55 9.10
CA SER A 66 0.67 9.78 7.97
C SER A 66 0.97 10.67 6.75
N ARG A 67 0.18 11.72 6.56
CA ARG A 67 0.39 12.68 5.46
C ARG A 67 1.69 13.45 5.66
N ASP A 68 1.96 13.91 6.87
CA ASP A 68 3.23 14.58 7.19
C ASP A 68 4.42 13.65 6.98
N ALA A 69 4.33 12.41 7.47
CA ALA A 69 5.40 11.43 7.31
C ALA A 69 5.68 11.17 5.84
N THR A 70 4.64 11.05 5.02
CA THR A 70 4.77 10.80 3.58
C THR A 70 5.38 12.00 2.85
N HIS A 71 4.95 13.22 3.18
CA HIS A 71 5.55 14.44 2.63
C HIS A 71 7.04 14.53 2.93
N GLN A 72 7.43 14.28 4.17
CA GLN A 72 8.85 14.32 4.55
C GLN A 72 9.64 13.21 3.86
N ALA A 73 9.06 12.02 3.74
CA ALA A 73 9.70 10.90 3.04
C ALA A 73 10.01 11.24 1.57
N LEU A 74 9.09 11.95 0.91
CA LEU A 74 9.32 12.45 -0.45
C LEU A 74 10.45 13.47 -0.49
N LYS A 75 10.49 14.41 0.47
CA LYS A 75 11.52 15.45 0.52
C LYS A 75 12.91 14.90 0.72
N ILE A 76 13.07 13.89 1.57
CA ILE A 76 14.38 13.33 1.90
C ILE A 76 14.79 12.17 1.01
N GLY A 77 13.97 11.82 0.02
CA GLY A 77 14.29 10.77 -0.95
C GLY A 77 14.09 9.34 -0.43
N LEU A 78 13.40 9.17 0.68
CA LEU A 78 13.06 7.84 1.20
C LEU A 78 12.08 7.13 0.27
N ILE A 79 11.20 7.89 -0.34
CA ILE A 79 10.31 7.47 -1.41
C ILE A 79 10.40 8.51 -2.53
N ASP A 80 10.03 8.12 -3.75
CA ASP A 80 10.19 8.99 -4.93
C ASP A 80 8.93 9.07 -5.80
N ASP A 81 7.80 8.57 -5.33
CA ASP A 81 6.56 8.51 -6.11
C ASP A 81 5.43 9.20 -5.37
N THR A 82 4.84 10.23 -6.01
CA THR A 82 3.75 11.01 -5.42
C THR A 82 2.47 10.21 -5.23
N ARG A 83 2.34 9.04 -5.86
CA ARG A 83 1.18 8.16 -5.67
C ARG A 83 1.08 7.59 -4.26
N TRP A 84 2.13 7.72 -3.46
CA TRP A 84 2.04 7.45 -2.01
C TRP A 84 0.99 8.33 -1.33
N MET A 85 0.78 9.55 -1.82
CA MET A 85 -0.27 10.42 -1.28
C MET A 85 -1.67 9.87 -1.59
N ASN A 86 -1.86 9.33 -2.79
CA ASN A 86 -3.13 8.69 -3.17
C ASN A 86 -3.43 7.47 -2.31
N MET A 87 -2.40 6.78 -1.87
CA MET A 87 -2.51 5.61 -0.99
C MET A 87 -3.20 5.96 0.33
N ILE A 88 -2.91 7.14 0.88
CA ILE A 88 -3.54 7.63 2.11
C ILE A 88 -5.04 7.80 1.90
N ASP A 89 -5.44 8.40 0.79
CA ASP A 89 -6.85 8.63 0.48
C ASP A 89 -7.60 7.31 0.31
N ASN A 90 -7.02 6.34 -0.39
CA ASN A 90 -7.62 5.02 -0.56
C ASN A 90 -7.75 4.26 0.75
N ARG A 91 -6.73 4.32 1.60
CA ARG A 91 -6.77 3.70 2.91
C ARG A 91 -7.90 4.28 3.77
N ASN A 92 -8.08 5.59 3.75
CA ASN A 92 -9.14 6.26 4.50
C ASN A 92 -10.52 5.90 3.94
N LEU A 93 -10.65 5.82 2.62
CA LEU A 93 -11.90 5.46 1.96
C LEU A 93 -12.36 4.04 2.34
N THR A 94 -11.44 3.08 2.37
CA THR A 94 -11.76 1.68 2.68
C THR A 94 -12.02 1.44 4.16
N ALA A 95 -11.52 2.31 5.04
CA ALA A 95 -11.72 2.19 6.49
C ALA A 95 -13.13 2.59 6.93
N ASP A 96 -13.79 3.48 6.20
CA ASP A 96 -15.07 4.05 6.62
C ASP A 96 -16.28 3.19 6.22
N THR A 97 -16.36 2.77 4.96
CA THR A 97 -17.49 1.94 4.48
C THR A 97 -17.02 0.99 3.38
N TYR A 98 -17.46 -0.27 3.47
CA TYR A 98 -17.26 -1.21 2.39
C TYR A 98 -18.26 -0.94 1.27
N ASN A 99 -17.76 -0.70 0.08
CA ASN A 99 -18.53 -0.56 -1.15
C ASN A 99 -17.87 -1.42 -2.21
N GLU A 100 -18.63 -2.32 -2.85
CA GLU A 100 -18.10 -3.30 -3.80
C GLU A 100 -17.35 -2.66 -4.97
N ASN A 101 -17.91 -1.59 -5.55
CA ASN A 101 -17.25 -0.89 -6.67
C ASN A 101 -15.96 -0.24 -6.23
N THR A 102 -15.95 0.41 -5.07
CA THR A 102 -14.76 1.00 -4.48
C THR A 102 -13.73 -0.07 -4.16
N ALA A 103 -14.16 -1.20 -3.58
CA ALA A 103 -13.27 -2.30 -3.24
C ALA A 103 -12.57 -2.87 -4.49
N THR A 104 -13.31 -3.06 -5.56
CA THR A 104 -12.75 -3.55 -6.83
C THR A 104 -11.69 -2.58 -7.36
N GLN A 105 -11.98 -1.28 -7.34
CA GLN A 105 -11.04 -0.25 -7.79
C GLN A 105 -9.77 -0.24 -6.92
N VAL A 106 -9.93 -0.30 -5.61
CA VAL A 106 -8.79 -0.30 -4.69
C VAL A 106 -7.93 -1.55 -4.87
N VAL A 107 -8.55 -2.72 -5.08
CA VAL A 107 -7.80 -3.95 -5.35
C VAL A 107 -6.93 -3.81 -6.60
N LYS A 108 -7.48 -3.24 -7.68
CA LYS A 108 -6.72 -2.98 -8.90
C LYS A 108 -5.52 -2.07 -8.62
N GLU A 109 -5.72 -1.00 -7.88
CA GLU A 109 -4.65 -0.06 -7.53
C GLU A 109 -3.60 -0.71 -6.64
N ILE A 110 -4.00 -1.55 -5.68
CA ILE A 110 -3.07 -2.29 -4.83
C ILE A 110 -2.17 -3.17 -5.71
N LEU A 111 -2.75 -3.94 -6.59
CA LEU A 111 -2.00 -4.89 -7.42
C LEU A 111 -1.09 -4.19 -8.42
N GLN A 112 -1.55 -3.11 -9.04
CA GLN A 112 -0.87 -2.45 -10.15
C GLN A 112 0.08 -1.36 -9.70
N ILE A 113 -0.20 -0.69 -8.57
CA ILE A 113 0.53 0.51 -8.15
C ILE A 113 1.14 0.33 -6.76
N TYR A 114 0.32 0.05 -5.74
CA TYR A 114 0.75 0.17 -4.35
C TYR A 114 1.67 -0.96 -3.91
N HIS A 115 1.38 -2.20 -4.30
CA HIS A 115 2.26 -3.31 -3.97
C HIS A 115 3.68 -3.11 -4.54
N PRO A 116 3.86 -2.72 -5.81
CA PRO A 116 5.18 -2.38 -6.31
C PRO A 116 5.86 -1.25 -5.55
N LEU A 117 5.11 -0.22 -5.13
CA LEU A 117 5.66 0.89 -4.33
C LEU A 117 6.16 0.41 -2.97
N PHE A 118 5.41 -0.46 -2.31
CA PHE A 118 5.83 -1.04 -1.03
C PHE A 118 7.10 -1.86 -1.18
N LEU A 119 7.22 -2.66 -2.24
CA LEU A 119 8.42 -3.47 -2.48
C LEU A 119 9.65 -2.59 -2.68
N LYS A 120 9.52 -1.51 -3.44
CA LYS A 120 10.60 -0.56 -3.64
C LYS A 120 11.00 0.14 -2.35
N TYR A 121 10.02 0.53 -1.55
CA TYR A 121 10.24 1.14 -0.25
C TYR A 121 10.98 0.19 0.69
N GLU A 122 10.57 -1.08 0.73
CA GLU A 122 11.23 -2.11 1.54
C GLU A 122 12.70 -2.25 1.17
N GLU A 123 13.02 -2.26 -0.13
CA GLU A 123 14.41 -2.29 -0.59
C GLU A 123 15.21 -1.08 -0.09
N THR A 124 14.62 0.10 -0.14
CA THR A 124 15.26 1.32 0.32
C THR A 124 15.55 1.27 1.82
N ILE A 125 14.55 0.87 2.62
CA ILE A 125 14.71 0.74 4.07
C ILE A 125 15.77 -0.30 4.42
N ASN A 126 15.77 -1.45 3.76
CA ASN A 126 16.76 -2.50 4.01
C ASN A 126 18.19 -2.00 3.72
N ARG A 127 18.38 -1.23 2.66
CA ARG A 127 19.70 -0.64 2.37
C ARG A 127 20.14 0.33 3.46
N LEU A 128 19.22 1.14 3.97
CA LEU A 128 19.53 2.11 5.02
C LEU A 128 19.85 1.42 6.35
N LEU A 129 19.21 0.31 6.66
CA LEU A 129 19.45 -0.44 7.90
C LEU A 129 20.77 -1.21 7.89
N ILE A 130 21.25 -1.61 6.72
CA ILE A 130 22.51 -2.36 6.57
C ILE A 130 23.72 -1.44 6.67
N ASN A 131 23.56 -0.19 6.29
CA ASN A 131 24.61 0.81 6.35
C ASN A 131 24.53 1.59 7.66
#